data_5e064eb42057b83e3887b93c6b851362
#
_entry.id   5e064eb42057b83e3887b93c6b851362
#
_cell.length_a   1.000
_cell.length_b   1.000
_cell.length_c   1.000
_cell.angle_alpha   90.00
_cell.angle_beta   90.00
_cell.angle_gamma   90.00
#
_symmetry.space_group_name_H-M   'P 1'
#
loop_
_entity.id
_entity.type
_entity.pdbx_description
1 polymer ?
#
loop_
_entity_poly.entity_id
_entity_poly.type
_entity_poly.pdbx_seq_one_letter_code
_entity_poly.pdbx_strand_id
1 'polypeptide(L)' 'MSRFVILASGALHYIRNKTGNMLIRYRSEEVIAVIDPGQAGKIVRDVLGFGGKIPVISSFKESVQFQPDTLVIGNA' A
#
# COMPACT_ATOMS: atom_id res chain seq x y z
N MET A 1 12.14 -1.93 12.75
CA MET A 1 10.79 -1.83 12.17
C MET A 1 10.91 -1.67 10.67
N SER A 2 10.16 -2.44 9.90
CA SER A 2 10.23 -2.38 8.45
C SER A 2 9.44 -1.20 7.89
N ARG A 3 9.79 -0.81 6.66
CA ARG A 3 9.12 0.27 5.95
C ARG A 3 8.67 -0.29 4.59
N PHE A 4 7.43 -0.78 4.56
CA PHE A 4 6.90 -1.47 3.39
C PHE A 4 6.21 -0.53 2.42
N VAL A 5 6.44 -0.76 1.13
CA VAL A 5 5.60 -0.23 0.05
C VAL A 5 4.93 -1.41 -0.63
N ILE A 6 3.62 -1.34 -0.80
CA ILE A 6 2.86 -2.43 -1.42
C ILE A 6 2.51 -2.05 -2.85
N LEU A 7 2.88 -2.90 -3.81
CA LEU A 7 2.52 -2.70 -5.22
C LEU A 7 1.18 -3.37 -5.48
N ALA A 8 0.15 -2.56 -5.71
CA ALA A 8 -1.21 -3.05 -5.98
C ALA A 8 -1.64 -2.87 -7.43
N SER A 9 -1.06 -1.91 -8.16
CA SER A 9 -1.20 -1.73 -9.62
C SER A 9 -2.61 -1.94 -10.17
N GLY A 10 -3.56 -1.13 -9.72
CA GLY A 10 -4.93 -1.19 -10.21
C GLY A 10 -5.80 -2.22 -9.52
N ALA A 11 -5.26 -2.94 -8.55
CA ALA A 11 -5.99 -3.99 -7.85
C ALA A 11 -6.18 -3.72 -6.36
N LEU A 12 -6.01 -2.48 -5.92
CA LEU A 12 -6.09 -2.19 -4.49
C LEU A 12 -7.42 -2.62 -3.88
N HIS A 13 -8.53 -2.28 -4.52
CA HIS A 13 -9.84 -2.63 -4.00
C HIS A 13 -10.16 -4.13 -4.13
N TYR A 14 -9.33 -4.86 -4.86
CA TYR A 14 -9.44 -6.31 -4.97
C TYR A 14 -8.40 -7.04 -4.13
N ILE A 15 -7.65 -6.33 -3.30
CA ILE A 15 -6.61 -6.97 -2.51
C ILE A 15 -7.24 -7.97 -1.56
N ARG A 16 -7.26 -9.20 -2.02
CA ARG A 16 -7.58 -10.38 -1.23
C ARG A 16 -6.34 -11.22 -1.04
N ASN A 17 -5.29 -10.78 -1.68
CA ASN A 17 -3.99 -11.36 -1.55
C ASN A 17 -3.61 -11.36 -0.08
N LYS A 18 -3.16 -12.49 0.40
CA LYS A 18 -2.92 -12.68 1.82
C LYS A 18 -1.86 -11.73 2.35
N THR A 19 -0.76 -11.60 1.61
CA THR A 19 0.36 -10.79 2.10
C THR A 19 0.01 -9.32 2.20
N GLY A 20 -0.48 -8.72 1.13
CA GLY A 20 -0.81 -7.30 1.12
C GLY A 20 -1.90 -6.97 2.12
N ASN A 21 -2.95 -7.77 2.14
CA ASN A 21 -4.07 -7.56 3.04
C ASN A 21 -3.65 -7.67 4.51
N MET A 22 -2.86 -8.69 4.83
CA MET A 22 -2.41 -8.90 6.20
C MET A 22 -1.48 -7.80 6.68
N LEU A 23 -0.60 -7.30 5.82
CA LEU A 23 0.27 -6.20 6.20
C LEU A 23 -0.56 -4.96 6.53
N ILE A 24 -1.56 -4.65 5.70
CA ILE A 24 -2.40 -3.49 5.93
C ILE A 24 -3.23 -3.65 7.20
N ARG A 25 -3.73 -4.85 7.48
CA ARG A 25 -4.55 -5.09 8.68
C ARG A 25 -3.73 -5.11 9.96
N TYR A 26 -2.61 -5.82 9.96
CA TYR A 26 -1.92 -6.16 11.19
C TYR A 26 -0.62 -5.41 11.40
N ARG A 27 -0.08 -4.80 10.36
CA ARG A 27 1.17 -4.07 10.44
C ARG A 27 1.06 -2.73 9.70
N SER A 28 -0.09 -2.07 9.83
CA SER A 28 -0.35 -0.83 9.09
C SER A 28 0.67 0.26 9.39
N GLU A 29 1.21 0.29 10.60
CA GLU A 29 2.21 1.29 10.99
C GLU A 29 3.55 1.11 10.27
N GLU A 30 3.77 -0.06 9.68
CA GLU A 30 4.98 -0.33 8.92
C GLU A 30 4.77 -0.16 7.40
N VAL A 31 3.52 0.00 6.97
CA VAL A 31 3.21 0.23 5.56
C VAL A 31 3.19 1.73 5.31
N ILE A 32 4.17 2.21 4.55
CA ILE A 32 4.32 3.66 4.35
C ILE A 32 3.58 4.18 3.14
N ALA A 33 3.28 3.33 2.17
CA ALA A 33 2.53 3.72 0.99
C ALA A 33 2.05 2.49 0.23
N VAL A 34 1.01 2.68 -0.59
CA VAL A 34 0.52 1.65 -1.51
C VAL A 34 0.55 2.25 -2.91
N ILE A 35 1.08 1.51 -3.89
CA ILE A 35 1.18 1.96 -5.27
C ILE A 35 -0.04 1.44 -6.04
N ASP A 36 -0.90 2.36 -6.44
CA ASP A 36 -2.05 2.05 -7.30
C ASP A 36 -2.42 3.30 -8.08
N PRO A 37 -1.98 3.42 -9.33
CA PRO A 37 -2.24 4.63 -10.11
C PRO A 37 -3.71 5.01 -10.22
N GLY A 38 -4.60 4.02 -10.26
CA GLY A 38 -6.03 4.27 -10.37
C GLY A 38 -6.65 4.86 -9.11
N GLN A 39 -5.98 4.75 -7.98
CA GLN A 39 -6.49 5.26 -6.71
C GLN A 39 -5.55 6.29 -6.08
N ALA A 40 -4.56 6.76 -6.82
CA ALA A 40 -3.58 7.71 -6.30
C ALA A 40 -4.27 8.99 -5.81
N GLY A 41 -3.75 9.54 -4.72
CA GLY A 41 -4.32 10.73 -4.10
C GLY A 41 -5.30 10.43 -2.99
N LYS A 42 -5.65 9.16 -2.79
CA LYS A 42 -6.53 8.72 -1.72
C LYS A 42 -5.71 8.13 -0.58
N ILE A 43 -6.37 7.76 0.50
CA ILE A 43 -5.75 6.97 1.56
C ILE A 43 -6.36 5.57 1.53
N VAL A 44 -5.62 4.60 2.07
CA VAL A 44 -6.05 3.20 2.00
C VAL A 44 -7.42 2.99 2.64
N ARG A 45 -7.69 3.68 3.75
CA ARG A 45 -8.98 3.55 4.42
C ARG A 45 -10.16 3.91 3.52
N ASP A 46 -9.99 4.89 2.64
CA ASP A 46 -11.06 5.32 1.73
C ASP A 46 -11.35 4.27 0.66
N VAL A 47 -10.38 3.45 0.32
CA VAL A 47 -10.53 2.43 -0.71
C VAL A 47 -10.98 1.10 -0.11
N LEU A 48 -10.36 0.70 0.99
CA LEU A 48 -10.58 -0.64 1.58
C LEU A 48 -11.49 -0.64 2.81
N GLY A 49 -11.69 0.51 3.44
CA GLY A 49 -12.45 0.59 4.67
C GLY A 49 -11.63 0.29 5.92
N PHE A 50 -10.35 0.01 5.78
CA PHE A 50 -9.43 -0.21 6.90
C PHE A 50 -8.03 0.19 6.43
N GLY A 51 -7.06 0.17 7.34
CA GLY A 51 -5.67 0.45 7.02
C GLY A 51 -5.22 1.87 7.35
N GLY A 52 -6.09 2.68 7.92
CA GLY A 52 -5.72 4.01 8.38
C GLY A 52 -5.40 4.98 7.24
N LYS A 53 -4.49 5.91 7.51
CA LYS A 53 -4.18 7.01 6.59
C LYS A 53 -3.00 6.71 5.67
N ILE A 54 -2.76 5.44 5.36
CA ILE A 54 -1.67 5.08 4.45
C ILE A 54 -1.94 5.73 3.09
N PRO A 55 -0.99 6.50 2.52
CA PRO A 55 -1.23 7.16 1.24
C PRO A 55 -1.19 6.17 0.09
N VAL A 56 -2.04 6.41 -0.91
CA VAL A 56 -2.00 5.70 -2.17
C VAL A 56 -1.31 6.60 -3.19
N ILE A 57 -0.27 6.08 -3.83
CA ILE A 57 0.57 6.83 -4.75
C ILE A 57 0.56 6.18 -6.12
N SER A 58 1.06 6.91 -7.13
CA SER A 58 0.96 6.46 -8.52
C SER A 58 2.15 5.63 -8.99
N SER A 59 3.30 5.73 -8.34
CA SER A 59 4.48 5.01 -8.80
C SER A 59 5.47 4.77 -7.65
N PHE A 60 6.36 3.78 -7.85
CA PHE A 60 7.43 3.53 -6.90
C PHE A 60 8.33 4.75 -6.72
N LYS A 61 8.51 5.53 -7.79
CA LYS A 61 9.35 6.74 -7.72
C LYS A 61 8.85 7.68 -6.65
N GLU A 62 7.53 7.83 -6.50
CA GLU A 62 6.98 8.68 -5.45
C GLU A 62 7.26 8.13 -4.05
N SER A 63 7.42 6.81 -3.93
CA SER A 63 7.65 6.19 -2.63
C SER A 63 9.07 6.43 -2.11
N VAL A 64 10.00 6.78 -2.97
CA VAL A 64 11.40 6.96 -2.60
C VAL A 64 11.55 8.02 -1.50
N GLN A 65 10.72 9.06 -1.54
CA GLN A 65 10.75 10.11 -0.50
C GLN A 65 10.44 9.59 0.90
N PHE A 66 9.76 8.44 1.00
CA PHE A 66 9.43 7.82 2.28
C PHE A 66 10.50 6.84 2.76
N GLN A 67 11.54 6.61 1.95
CA GLN A 67 12.65 5.73 2.29
C GLN A 67 12.21 4.31 2.65
N PRO A 68 11.52 3.62 1.73
CA PRO A 68 11.10 2.24 1.99
C PRO A 68 12.30 1.30 1.99
N ASP A 69 12.20 0.24 2.77
CA ASP A 69 13.22 -0.80 2.76
C ASP A 69 12.74 -2.09 2.07
N THR A 70 11.45 -2.22 1.80
CA THR A 70 10.89 -3.44 1.23
C THR A 70 9.73 -3.12 0.30
N LEU A 71 9.76 -3.69 -0.90
CA LEU A 71 8.64 -3.65 -1.83
C LEU A 71 7.91 -4.99 -1.78
N VAL A 72 6.62 -4.95 -1.53
CA VAL A 72 5.78 -6.14 -1.46
C VAL A 72 4.85 -6.15 -2.66
N ILE A 73 4.82 -7.29 -3.38
CA ILE A 73 3.89 -7.45 -4.49
C ILE A 73 2.56 -7.92 -3.91
N GLY A 74 1.58 -7.04 -3.92
CA GLY A 74 0.31 -7.27 -3.25
C GLY A 74 -0.80 -7.84 -4.10
N ASN A 75 -0.57 -7.97 -5.40
CA ASN A 75 -1.59 -8.41 -6.35
C ASN A 75 -1.18 -9.66 -7.12
N ALA A 76 -0.30 -10.43 -6.56
CA ALA A 76 0.17 -11.66 -7.19
C ALA A 76 -0.91 -12.75 -7.23
#